data_43004fd64adfa038b6d023cbd3b58aa4
#
_entry.id   43004fd64adfa038b6d023cbd3b58aa4
#
_cell.length_a   1.000
_cell.length_b   1.000
_cell.length_c   1.000
_cell.angle_alpha   90.00
_cell.angle_beta   90.00
_cell.angle_gamma   90.00
#
_symmetry.space_group_name_H-M   'P 1'
#
loop_
_entity.id
_entity.type
_entity.pdbx_description
1 polymer ?
#
loop_
_entity_poly.entity_id
_entity_poly.type
_entity_poly.pdbx_seq_one_letter_code
_entity_poly.pdbx_strand_id
1 'polypeptide(L)'
;MNPIAQSQGAAYSKGHTRNLYADLTLSQDLSGFVKGLGVNFRLSYDNYSSVWEKHSKTFAFKGYSTRWADGPFYTTVSGGESGEMETDASTNDWARQFNFAGGFDYNRSLGKFDIYSQLKWDYEYRDAYGLNTTVYRQNVSWYTHLGFNKRYYLDLALLASQSSLLAPGHKWAFSPTVSAAWVLSEENFMKNVSWIDFLKLRASFGVINADYLPRNGDDTVYNYWDQIYTTTGTMYRFDSGYNSAFGSTYISRLATTNSTHEKAYKYNVGIDATLFKGLNLTVEGYYQRRKDIWVSSEGQYSSVLGMDAPFENAGIVDSWGTEIGLDYTKQISDVVFNIGGNFAWNRNEIKEQMEEPRLYDNLVQTGNRLNQVYGLIAEGFFKDEADIASSPTQNFSTVVPGDIKYKDVNGDGTIDSNDQIAIGYSTVAPEIYYSFHLGAEWRGIGFSAMFQGTANYSAVLNTKSMFWPLINNTTLSSHYYENRWTPENLNAKYPRLSSQSNANNYQTNTIWLEDRSFLKLRNVELYYKFPKNLMQKTKILGSAKLYVRGVDLLCFDKIDVADPESYGATNPLNKSVVVGLKIGF
;
A
#
# COMPACT_ATOMS: atom_id res chain seq x y z
N MET A 1 10.16 -20.91 26.69
CA MET A 1 9.28 -20.45 27.78
C MET A 1 8.00 -21.25 27.72
N ASN A 2 7.43 -21.66 28.84
CA ASN A 2 6.23 -22.52 28.86
C ASN A 2 4.99 -21.70 28.45
N PRO A 3 4.24 -22.09 27.40
CA PRO A 3 3.06 -21.35 26.94
C PRO A 3 1.96 -21.19 28.02
N ILE A 4 1.83 -22.18 28.92
CA ILE A 4 0.86 -22.15 30.04
C ILE A 4 1.25 -21.04 31.02
N ALA A 5 2.52 -20.95 31.41
CA ALA A 5 3.01 -19.88 32.28
C ALA A 5 2.84 -18.49 31.64
N GLN A 6 3.07 -18.37 30.34
CA GLN A 6 2.83 -17.13 29.61
C GLN A 6 1.35 -16.72 29.55
N SER A 7 0.45 -17.68 29.35
CA SER A 7 -0.98 -17.42 29.27
C SER A 7 -1.65 -17.16 30.64
N GLN A 8 -1.05 -17.61 31.73
CA GLN A 8 -1.63 -17.55 33.07
C GLN A 8 -1.04 -16.46 33.98
N GLY A 9 -0.42 -15.44 33.43
CA GLY A 9 -0.02 -14.27 34.20
C GLY A 9 1.46 -14.00 34.28
N ALA A 10 2.26 -14.58 33.39
CA ALA A 10 3.68 -14.22 33.26
C ALA A 10 3.90 -12.78 32.82
N ALA A 11 2.99 -12.26 32.02
CA ALA A 11 3.05 -10.89 31.53
C ALA A 11 1.68 -10.39 31.09
N TYR A 12 1.45 -9.12 31.25
CA TYR A 12 0.34 -8.41 30.60
C TYR A 12 0.76 -6.96 30.30
N SER A 13 0.07 -6.33 29.37
CA SER A 13 0.28 -4.92 29.07
C SER A 13 -1.05 -4.17 29.14
N LYS A 14 -1.02 -2.94 29.65
CA LYS A 14 -2.12 -2.00 29.59
C LYS A 14 -1.70 -0.85 28.71
N GLY A 15 -2.50 -0.55 27.67
CA GLY A 15 -2.27 0.57 26.78
C GLY A 15 -3.33 1.65 26.94
N HIS A 16 -2.88 2.89 26.95
CA HIS A 16 -3.75 4.07 26.91
C HIS A 16 -3.38 4.90 25.69
N THR A 17 -4.28 4.98 24.72
CA THR A 17 -4.14 5.89 23.58
C THR A 17 -5.09 7.06 23.77
N ARG A 18 -4.57 8.27 23.63
CA ARG A 18 -5.31 9.51 23.76
C ARG A 18 -5.14 10.34 22.51
N ASN A 19 -6.26 10.77 21.94
CA ASN A 19 -6.29 11.68 20.80
C ASN A 19 -7.05 12.94 21.23
N LEU A 20 -6.48 14.10 20.94
CA LEU A 20 -7.12 15.39 21.07
C LEU A 20 -7.11 16.05 19.69
N TYR A 21 -8.27 16.40 19.20
CA TYR A 21 -8.45 17.18 17.98
C TYR A 21 -9.21 18.45 18.33
N ALA A 22 -8.63 19.59 18.05
CA ALA A 22 -9.23 20.88 18.29
C ALA A 22 -9.13 21.75 17.03
N ASP A 23 -10.27 22.18 16.53
CA ASP A 23 -10.39 23.07 15.38
C ASP A 23 -11.16 24.33 15.75
N LEU A 24 -10.60 25.49 15.40
CA LEU A 24 -11.25 26.77 15.44
C LEU A 24 -11.30 27.36 14.04
N THR A 25 -12.47 27.62 13.53
CA THR A 25 -12.65 28.32 12.25
C THR A 25 -13.41 29.63 12.49
N LEU A 26 -12.84 30.71 12.02
CA LEU A 26 -13.44 32.04 12.01
C LEU A 26 -13.62 32.48 10.56
N SER A 27 -14.84 32.88 10.22
CA SER A 27 -15.16 33.39 8.88
C SER A 27 -15.91 34.71 9.02
N GLN A 28 -15.50 35.69 8.23
CA GLN A 28 -16.14 36.99 8.21
C GLN A 28 -16.52 37.36 6.78
N ASP A 29 -17.78 37.64 6.58
CA ASP A 29 -18.27 38.24 5.33
C ASP A 29 -17.84 39.72 5.23
N LEU A 30 -17.13 40.04 4.17
CA LEU A 30 -16.67 41.38 3.83
C LEU A 30 -17.45 42.00 2.67
N SER A 31 -18.63 41.46 2.34
CA SER A 31 -19.49 41.93 1.25
C SER A 31 -19.93 43.40 1.38
N GLY A 32 -19.83 43.97 2.60
CA GLY A 32 -20.02 45.40 2.84
C GLY A 32 -18.94 46.28 2.16
N PHE A 33 -17.73 45.76 1.96
CA PHE A 33 -16.65 46.45 1.26
C PHE A 33 -16.60 46.06 -0.21
N VAL A 34 -16.60 44.75 -0.49
CA VAL A 34 -16.59 44.20 -1.85
C VAL A 34 -17.58 43.04 -1.89
N LYS A 35 -18.62 43.14 -2.72
CA LYS A 35 -19.68 42.11 -2.82
C LYS A 35 -19.05 40.75 -3.17
N GLY A 36 -19.28 39.75 -2.31
CA GLY A 36 -18.80 38.38 -2.50
C GLY A 36 -17.41 38.12 -1.92
N LEU A 37 -16.79 39.09 -1.24
CA LEU A 37 -15.51 38.90 -0.55
C LEU A 37 -15.74 38.34 0.85
N GLY A 38 -14.96 37.37 1.24
CA GLY A 38 -14.87 36.82 2.59
C GLY A 38 -13.43 36.70 3.06
N VAL A 39 -13.24 36.55 4.36
CA VAL A 39 -11.96 36.21 4.98
C VAL A 39 -12.15 35.03 5.92
N ASN A 40 -11.20 34.11 5.88
CA ASN A 40 -11.25 32.87 6.65
C ASN A 40 -9.94 32.69 7.44
N PHE A 41 -10.07 32.25 8.69
CA PHE A 41 -8.96 31.78 9.51
C PHE A 41 -9.32 30.42 10.08
N ARG A 42 -8.35 29.52 10.06
CA ARG A 42 -8.45 28.20 10.70
C ARG A 42 -7.22 27.95 11.55
N LEU A 43 -7.46 27.45 12.74
CA LEU A 43 -6.46 26.97 13.67
C LEU A 43 -6.82 25.55 14.04
N SER A 44 -5.89 24.62 13.84
CA SER A 44 -6.06 23.22 14.25
C SER A 44 -4.91 22.79 15.13
N TYR A 45 -5.24 22.03 16.14
CA TYR A 45 -4.26 21.36 16.99
C TYR A 45 -4.66 19.90 17.18
N ASP A 46 -3.79 19.01 16.72
CA ASP A 46 -3.93 17.58 16.87
C ASP A 46 -2.83 17.04 17.78
N ASN A 47 -3.21 16.23 18.75
CA ASN A 47 -2.30 15.56 19.64
C ASN A 47 -2.66 14.09 19.75
N TYR A 48 -1.67 13.24 19.55
CA TYR A 48 -1.72 11.81 19.76
C TYR A 48 -0.72 11.41 20.82
N SER A 49 -1.09 10.55 21.76
CA SER A 49 -0.17 9.97 22.70
C SER A 49 -0.57 8.54 23.05
N SER A 50 0.40 7.64 23.05
CA SER A 50 0.24 6.23 23.41
C SER A 50 1.22 5.89 24.53
N VAL A 51 0.69 5.43 25.66
CA VAL A 51 1.46 5.01 26.80
C VAL A 51 1.13 3.56 27.13
N TRP A 52 2.15 2.75 27.26
CA TRP A 52 2.02 1.32 27.61
C TRP A 52 2.72 1.04 28.92
N GLU A 53 2.00 0.40 29.81
CA GLU A 53 2.54 -0.24 31.01
C GLU A 53 2.74 -1.72 30.72
N LYS A 54 3.97 -2.19 30.81
CA LYS A 54 4.31 -3.60 30.67
C LYS A 54 4.54 -4.18 32.07
N HIS A 55 3.84 -5.27 32.34
CA HIS A 55 4.01 -6.03 33.58
C HIS A 55 4.54 -7.41 33.20
N SER A 56 5.68 -7.77 33.74
CA SER A 56 6.31 -9.05 33.44
C SER A 56 6.78 -9.75 34.73
N LYS A 57 6.75 -11.05 34.70
CA LYS A 57 7.23 -11.89 35.80
C LYS A 57 8.05 -13.04 35.26
N THR A 58 9.18 -13.31 35.88
CA THR A 58 9.98 -14.48 35.59
C THR A 58 9.49 -15.68 36.35
N PHE A 59 9.57 -16.87 35.75
CA PHE A 59 9.22 -18.13 36.37
C PHE A 59 10.38 -19.11 36.27
N ALA A 60 10.65 -19.82 37.34
CA ALA A 60 11.46 -21.02 37.29
C ALA A 60 10.72 -22.09 36.48
N PHE A 61 11.39 -22.74 35.52
CA PHE A 61 10.83 -23.84 34.77
C PHE A 61 11.82 -24.99 34.62
N LYS A 62 11.28 -26.20 34.52
CA LYS A 62 12.06 -27.41 34.24
C LYS A 62 11.87 -27.76 32.77
N GLY A 63 12.97 -27.83 32.01
CA GLY A 63 12.99 -28.32 30.64
C GLY A 63 13.50 -29.75 30.57
N TYR A 64 12.91 -30.56 29.69
CA TYR A 64 13.39 -31.87 29.35
C TYR A 64 14.11 -31.79 28.01
N SER A 65 15.40 -32.18 27.95
CA SER A 65 16.09 -32.39 26.70
C SER A 65 16.27 -33.88 26.46
N THR A 66 15.76 -34.37 25.34
CA THR A 66 16.00 -35.73 24.89
C THR A 66 17.23 -35.72 23.97
N ARG A 67 18.30 -36.40 24.35
CA ARG A 67 19.38 -36.79 23.44
C ARG A 67 19.12 -38.20 22.94
N TRP A 68 19.03 -38.36 21.65
CA TRP A 68 19.05 -39.64 20.95
C TRP A 68 20.50 -40.08 20.75
N ALA A 69 21.16 -40.55 21.79
CA ALA A 69 22.40 -41.27 21.68
C ALA A 69 22.60 -42.02 23.00
N ASP A 70 22.39 -43.33 23.00
CA ASP A 70 22.83 -44.35 23.94
C ASP A 70 22.84 -43.97 25.42
N GLY A 71 21.68 -43.66 26.00
CA GLY A 71 21.59 -43.42 27.42
C GLY A 71 20.23 -42.92 27.92
N PRO A 72 20.00 -42.99 29.24
CA PRO A 72 18.71 -42.60 29.83
C PRO A 72 18.42 -41.10 29.68
N PHE A 73 17.13 -40.75 29.66
CA PHE A 73 16.66 -39.38 29.61
C PHE A 73 17.31 -38.50 30.66
N TYR A 74 17.99 -37.46 30.29
CA TYR A 74 18.52 -36.46 31.20
C TYR A 74 17.54 -35.31 31.35
N THR A 75 17.17 -35.02 32.60
CA THR A 75 16.42 -33.81 32.96
C THR A 75 17.43 -32.67 33.14
N THR A 76 17.50 -31.74 32.24
CA THR A 76 18.21 -30.50 32.52
C THR A 76 17.23 -29.49 33.07
N VAL A 77 17.48 -28.99 34.27
CA VAL A 77 16.81 -27.79 34.78
C VAL A 77 17.44 -26.61 34.03
N SER A 78 16.74 -26.10 33.07
CA SER A 78 17.09 -24.84 32.45
C SER A 78 16.13 -23.82 32.99
N GLY A 79 16.55 -22.99 33.93
CA GLY A 79 15.54 -22.13 34.44
C GLY A 79 16.06 -20.87 35.04
N GLY A 80 15.26 -19.87 35.17
CA GLY A 80 15.43 -18.71 35.99
C GLY A 80 14.81 -18.95 37.39
N GLU A 81 14.99 -18.02 38.28
CA GLU A 81 14.25 -17.95 39.54
C GLU A 81 12.86 -17.33 39.26
N SER A 82 11.87 -17.73 40.09
CA SER A 82 10.58 -17.03 40.06
C SER A 82 10.72 -15.67 40.72
N GLY A 83 10.51 -14.62 39.97
CA GLY A 83 10.56 -13.25 40.44
C GLY A 83 9.20 -12.67 40.82
N GLU A 84 9.20 -11.49 41.38
CA GLU A 84 7.99 -10.69 41.58
C GLU A 84 7.54 -10.05 40.25
N MET A 85 6.32 -9.49 40.23
CA MET A 85 5.82 -8.76 39.08
C MET A 85 6.55 -7.40 38.94
N GLU A 86 7.30 -7.25 37.88
CA GLU A 86 7.97 -6.00 37.54
C GLU A 86 7.07 -5.16 36.65
N THR A 87 7.09 -3.85 36.86
CA THR A 87 6.35 -2.89 36.05
C THR A 87 7.31 -1.95 35.36
N ASP A 88 7.22 -1.88 34.04
CA ASP A 88 7.93 -0.91 33.21
C ASP A 88 6.88 -0.05 32.47
N ALA A 89 6.91 1.25 32.71
CA ALA A 89 6.04 2.21 32.05
C ALA A 89 6.83 3.02 31.04
N SER A 90 6.43 2.98 29.79
CA SER A 90 7.07 3.74 28.72
C SER A 90 6.05 4.56 27.92
N THR A 91 6.43 5.79 27.60
CA THR A 91 5.75 6.52 26.52
C THR A 91 6.25 5.96 25.21
N ASN A 92 5.43 5.18 24.54
CA ASN A 92 5.87 4.44 23.36
C ASN A 92 5.76 5.26 22.09
N ASP A 93 4.86 6.24 22.06
CA ASP A 93 4.68 7.09 20.88
C ASP A 93 3.89 8.35 21.24
N TRP A 94 4.21 9.45 20.59
CA TRP A 94 3.46 10.67 20.62
C TRP A 94 3.69 11.49 19.35
N ALA A 95 2.67 12.22 18.91
CA ALA A 95 2.79 13.19 17.84
C ALA A 95 1.87 14.38 18.13
N ARG A 96 2.33 15.55 17.74
CA ARG A 96 1.54 16.78 17.77
C ARG A 96 1.66 17.51 16.45
N GLN A 97 0.56 18.04 16.01
CA GLN A 97 0.49 18.81 14.79
C GLN A 97 -0.30 20.09 15.05
N PHE A 98 0.27 21.18 14.63
CA PHE A 98 -0.37 22.49 14.66
C PHE A 98 -0.49 22.99 13.24
N ASN A 99 -1.70 23.41 12.86
CA ASN A 99 -1.95 24.01 11.57
C ASN A 99 -2.61 25.37 11.74
N PHE A 100 -2.11 26.33 11.01
CA PHE A 100 -2.72 27.63 10.85
C PHE A 100 -3.00 27.87 9.38
N ALA A 101 -4.18 28.39 9.05
CA ALA A 101 -4.50 28.81 7.71
C ALA A 101 -5.27 30.12 7.74
N GLY A 102 -4.94 31.04 6.86
CA GLY A 102 -5.64 32.29 6.69
C GLY A 102 -5.72 32.69 5.21
N GLY A 103 -6.82 33.31 4.82
CA GLY A 103 -6.97 33.71 3.43
C GLY A 103 -8.25 34.45 3.12
N PHE A 104 -8.33 34.87 1.88
CA PHE A 104 -9.49 35.54 1.32
C PHE A 104 -10.17 34.64 0.31
N ASP A 105 -11.47 34.69 0.27
CA ASP A 105 -12.29 34.07 -0.76
C ASP A 105 -13.21 35.11 -1.41
N TYR A 106 -13.41 34.93 -2.72
CA TYR A 106 -14.28 35.77 -3.51
C TYR A 106 -15.24 34.87 -4.28
N ASN A 107 -16.53 35.05 -4.09
CA ASN A 107 -17.57 34.26 -4.75
C ASN A 107 -18.64 35.17 -5.32
N ARG A 108 -18.80 35.19 -6.64
CA ARG A 108 -19.75 36.07 -7.30
C ARG A 108 -20.20 35.56 -8.67
N SER A 109 -21.51 35.73 -8.93
CA SER A 109 -22.07 35.58 -10.27
C SER A 109 -22.25 36.95 -10.92
N LEU A 110 -21.71 37.14 -12.11
CA LEU A 110 -21.73 38.35 -12.92
C LEU A 110 -22.37 38.06 -14.29
N GLY A 111 -23.70 38.13 -14.32
CA GLY A 111 -24.45 37.80 -15.53
C GLY A 111 -24.30 36.32 -15.92
N LYS A 112 -23.53 36.02 -16.97
CA LYS A 112 -23.24 34.64 -17.43
C LYS A 112 -21.98 34.03 -16.83
N PHE A 113 -21.24 34.80 -16.03
CA PHE A 113 -19.99 34.37 -15.42
C PHE A 113 -20.21 34.02 -13.95
N ASP A 114 -19.76 32.87 -13.55
CA ASP A 114 -19.63 32.46 -12.16
C ASP A 114 -18.14 32.43 -11.81
N ILE A 115 -17.75 33.15 -10.77
CA ILE A 115 -16.37 33.33 -10.36
C ILE A 115 -16.25 32.91 -8.89
N TYR A 116 -15.38 31.96 -8.63
CA TYR A 116 -14.89 31.67 -7.29
C TYR A 116 -13.38 31.81 -7.30
N SER A 117 -12.81 32.57 -6.36
CA SER A 117 -11.36 32.69 -6.24
C SER A 117 -10.98 32.67 -4.76
N GLN A 118 -9.89 31.98 -4.43
CA GLN A 118 -9.36 31.90 -3.09
C GLN A 118 -7.86 32.12 -3.11
N LEU A 119 -7.39 33.01 -2.26
CA LEU A 119 -5.97 33.20 -1.91
C LEU A 119 -5.77 32.80 -0.47
N LYS A 120 -4.90 31.83 -0.20
CA LYS A 120 -4.70 31.26 1.13
C LYS A 120 -3.22 31.09 1.43
N TRP A 121 -2.83 31.37 2.64
CA TRP A 121 -1.59 30.95 3.24
C TRP A 121 -1.86 29.96 4.35
N ASP A 122 -1.12 28.86 4.40
CA ASP A 122 -1.18 27.87 5.47
C ASP A 122 0.23 27.51 5.96
N TYR A 123 0.29 27.21 7.23
CA TYR A 123 1.48 26.80 7.95
C TYR A 123 1.19 25.55 8.76
N GLU A 124 2.06 24.56 8.63
CA GLU A 124 2.04 23.31 9.37
C GLU A 124 3.32 23.20 10.22
N TYR A 125 3.13 22.88 11.48
CA TYR A 125 4.16 22.41 12.38
C TYR A 125 3.81 21.02 12.84
N ARG A 126 4.69 20.05 12.64
CA ARG A 126 4.55 18.66 13.10
C ARG A 126 5.77 18.26 13.90
N ASP A 127 5.53 17.57 15.01
CA ASP A 127 6.55 17.02 15.88
C ASP A 127 6.10 15.67 16.40
N ALA A 128 6.99 14.70 16.57
CA ALA A 128 6.66 13.33 16.95
C ALA A 128 7.76 12.74 17.85
N TYR A 129 7.49 11.59 18.42
CA TYR A 129 8.49 10.84 19.18
C TYR A 129 9.69 10.49 18.29
N GLY A 130 10.89 10.67 18.82
CA GLY A 130 12.16 10.41 18.14
C GLY A 130 13.05 11.65 18.05
N LEU A 131 14.24 11.46 17.51
CA LEU A 131 15.20 12.53 17.28
C LEU A 131 14.95 13.19 15.92
N ASN A 132 15.01 14.51 15.87
CA ASN A 132 14.88 15.28 14.62
C ASN A 132 13.58 15.03 13.85
N THR A 133 12.45 14.84 14.55
CA THR A 133 11.15 14.55 13.93
C THR A 133 10.34 15.80 13.59
N THR A 134 10.85 16.97 13.91
CA THR A 134 10.14 18.23 13.70
C THR A 134 10.13 18.65 12.24
N VAL A 135 8.96 18.87 11.68
CA VAL A 135 8.75 19.29 10.29
C VAL A 135 7.94 20.58 10.25
N TYR A 136 8.41 21.52 9.45
CA TYR A 136 7.69 22.76 9.14
C TYR A 136 7.38 22.80 7.66
N ARG A 137 6.11 23.10 7.33
CA ARG A 137 5.68 23.38 5.97
C ARG A 137 4.90 24.66 5.93
N GLN A 138 5.03 25.39 4.84
CA GLN A 138 4.15 26.52 4.55
C GLN A 138 3.82 26.56 3.08
N ASN A 139 2.58 26.98 2.80
CA ASN A 139 2.06 27.02 1.45
C ASN A 139 1.37 28.36 1.20
N VAL A 140 1.56 28.90 0.02
CA VAL A 140 0.76 30.00 -0.51
C VAL A 140 0.03 29.46 -1.73
N SER A 141 -1.29 29.46 -1.67
CA SER A 141 -2.14 28.92 -2.74
C SER A 141 -3.10 29.96 -3.29
N TRP A 142 -3.22 30.00 -4.59
CA TRP A 142 -4.26 30.72 -5.31
C TRP A 142 -5.04 29.76 -6.18
N TYR A 143 -6.34 29.67 -5.94
CA TYR A 143 -7.26 28.87 -6.74
C TYR A 143 -8.32 29.79 -7.33
N THR A 144 -8.66 29.58 -8.61
CA THR A 144 -9.75 30.29 -9.27
C THR A 144 -10.55 29.34 -10.14
N HIS A 145 -11.85 29.35 -9.95
CA HIS A 145 -12.85 28.68 -10.76
C HIS A 145 -13.63 29.71 -11.55
N LEU A 146 -13.69 29.53 -12.85
CA LEU A 146 -14.45 30.36 -13.78
C LEU A 146 -15.48 29.50 -14.50
N GLY A 147 -16.76 29.80 -14.31
CA GLY A 147 -17.87 29.25 -15.07
C GLY A 147 -18.41 30.26 -16.07
N PHE A 148 -18.66 29.86 -17.31
CA PHE A 148 -19.32 30.70 -18.30
C PHE A 148 -20.54 30.00 -18.90
N ASN A 149 -21.69 30.65 -18.73
CA ASN A 149 -22.98 30.27 -19.29
C ASN A 149 -23.39 28.81 -18.94
N LYS A 150 -22.91 28.27 -17.81
CA LYS A 150 -23.08 26.87 -17.36
C LYS A 150 -22.58 25.81 -18.36
N ARG A 151 -21.74 26.21 -19.31
CA ARG A 151 -21.21 25.33 -20.37
C ARG A 151 -19.72 25.13 -20.31
N TYR A 152 -18.99 26.20 -20.07
CA TYR A 152 -17.53 26.21 -20.10
C TYR A 152 -17.01 26.50 -18.70
N TYR A 153 -16.06 25.72 -18.25
CA TYR A 153 -15.44 25.87 -16.93
C TYR A 153 -13.93 25.85 -17.10
N LEU A 154 -13.27 26.69 -16.33
CA LEU A 154 -11.82 26.74 -16.24
C LEU A 154 -11.43 26.86 -14.76
N ASP A 155 -10.56 25.96 -14.31
CA ASP A 155 -9.94 26.02 -13.00
C ASP A 155 -8.45 26.30 -13.16
N LEU A 156 -7.94 27.20 -12.34
CA LEU A 156 -6.53 27.51 -12.20
C LEU A 156 -6.15 27.37 -10.73
N ALA A 157 -5.10 26.59 -10.45
CA ALA A 157 -4.53 26.50 -9.12
C ALA A 157 -3.03 26.71 -9.19
N LEU A 158 -2.53 27.65 -8.40
CA LEU A 158 -1.11 27.92 -8.24
C LEU A 158 -0.75 27.71 -6.79
N LEU A 159 0.24 26.86 -6.54
CA LEU A 159 0.67 26.54 -5.18
C LEU A 159 2.19 26.71 -5.10
N ALA A 160 2.64 27.57 -4.20
CA ALA A 160 4.02 27.66 -3.76
C ALA A 160 4.16 27.01 -2.40
N SER A 161 4.94 25.94 -2.30
CA SER A 161 5.13 25.12 -1.12
C SER A 161 6.56 25.21 -0.62
N GLN A 162 6.74 25.31 0.70
CA GLN A 162 8.03 25.21 1.36
C GLN A 162 8.04 24.04 2.34
N SER A 163 9.15 23.31 2.40
CA SER A 163 9.38 22.26 3.40
C SER A 163 10.73 22.41 4.08
N SER A 164 10.77 22.15 5.40
CA SER A 164 11.99 22.10 6.17
C SER A 164 12.83 20.85 5.90
N LEU A 165 12.24 19.82 5.28
CA LEU A 165 12.90 18.54 5.00
C LEU A 165 13.97 18.66 3.91
N LEU A 166 13.96 19.72 3.10
CA LEU A 166 14.88 19.91 1.99
C LEU A 166 15.99 20.89 2.33
N ALA A 167 17.10 20.76 1.62
CA ALA A 167 18.32 21.57 1.82
C ALA A 167 18.03 23.07 1.75
N PRO A 168 18.83 23.88 2.48
CA PRO A 168 18.80 25.33 2.30
C PRO A 168 18.98 25.73 0.84
N GLY A 169 18.14 26.65 0.37
CA GLY A 169 18.12 27.07 -1.05
C GLY A 169 17.20 26.24 -1.95
N HIS A 170 16.80 25.05 -1.54
CA HIS A 170 15.95 24.13 -2.35
C HIS A 170 14.58 23.85 -1.71
N LYS A 171 14.21 24.60 -0.67
CA LYS A 171 12.99 24.34 0.13
C LYS A 171 11.69 24.68 -0.58
N TRP A 172 11.71 25.58 -1.56
CA TRP A 172 10.51 26.05 -2.27
C TRP A 172 10.26 25.29 -3.56
N ALA A 173 8.99 24.98 -3.80
CA ALA A 173 8.51 24.41 -5.06
C ALA A 173 7.24 25.11 -5.53
N PHE A 174 7.02 25.11 -6.85
CA PHE A 174 5.86 25.68 -7.47
C PHE A 174 5.06 24.62 -8.23
N SER A 175 3.76 24.51 -7.91
CA SER A 175 2.83 23.48 -8.41
C SER A 175 1.65 24.13 -9.13
N PRO A 176 1.78 24.45 -10.44
CA PRO A 176 0.66 24.94 -11.23
C PRO A 176 -0.25 23.81 -11.68
N THR A 177 -1.56 24.05 -11.66
CA THR A 177 -2.58 23.15 -12.21
C THR A 177 -3.59 23.94 -13.01
N VAL A 178 -3.99 23.41 -14.15
CA VAL A 178 -5.08 23.93 -14.97
C VAL A 178 -6.03 22.81 -15.34
N SER A 179 -7.33 23.06 -15.25
CA SER A 179 -8.35 22.15 -15.77
C SER A 179 -9.41 22.90 -16.54
N ALA A 180 -9.95 22.26 -17.55
CA ALA A 180 -11.05 22.79 -18.36
C ALA A 180 -12.16 21.73 -18.47
N ALA A 181 -13.41 22.20 -18.48
CA ALA A 181 -14.55 21.35 -18.75
C ALA A 181 -15.55 22.02 -19.67
N TRP A 182 -16.16 21.19 -20.51
CA TRP A 182 -17.20 21.59 -21.46
C TRP A 182 -18.44 20.71 -21.26
N VAL A 183 -19.55 21.32 -20.88
CA VAL A 183 -20.84 20.66 -20.77
C VAL A 183 -21.52 20.69 -22.13
N LEU A 184 -21.28 19.66 -22.90
CA LEU A 184 -21.78 19.50 -24.28
C LEU A 184 -23.30 19.44 -24.34
N SER A 185 -23.94 18.81 -23.35
CA SER A 185 -25.40 18.69 -23.27
C SER A 185 -26.14 20.03 -23.23
N GLU A 186 -25.46 21.10 -22.78
CA GLU A 186 -26.02 22.45 -22.76
C GLU A 186 -25.92 23.20 -24.10
N GLU A 187 -25.25 22.60 -25.11
CA GLU A 187 -25.10 23.20 -26.41
C GLU A 187 -26.38 23.05 -27.27
N ASN A 188 -26.63 24.05 -28.13
CA ASN A 188 -27.86 24.05 -28.93
C ASN A 188 -27.99 22.87 -29.90
N PHE A 189 -26.87 22.34 -30.40
CA PHE A 189 -26.86 21.18 -31.29
C PHE A 189 -27.17 19.85 -30.58
N MET A 190 -27.02 19.82 -29.23
CA MET A 190 -27.30 18.63 -28.42
C MET A 190 -28.75 18.55 -27.90
N LYS A 191 -29.49 19.64 -27.94
CA LYS A 191 -30.87 19.72 -27.39
C LYS A 191 -31.86 18.71 -27.97
N ASN A 192 -31.63 18.27 -29.18
CA ASN A 192 -32.49 17.30 -29.89
C ASN A 192 -32.05 15.84 -29.67
N VAL A 193 -30.99 15.59 -28.90
CA VAL A 193 -30.47 14.25 -28.62
C VAL A 193 -31.12 13.72 -27.35
N SER A 194 -32.26 13.06 -27.49
CA SER A 194 -33.15 12.70 -26.37
C SER A 194 -32.62 11.58 -25.45
N TRP A 195 -31.58 10.87 -25.86
CA TRP A 195 -31.00 9.78 -25.07
C TRP A 195 -29.80 10.21 -24.23
N ILE A 196 -29.31 11.45 -24.40
CA ILE A 196 -28.25 12.05 -23.59
C ILE A 196 -28.91 13.10 -22.67
N ASP A 197 -28.93 12.82 -21.37
CA ASP A 197 -29.47 13.73 -20.37
C ASP A 197 -28.40 14.74 -19.90
N PHE A 198 -27.15 14.28 -19.81
CA PHE A 198 -25.97 15.05 -19.45
C PHE A 198 -24.73 14.52 -20.15
N LEU A 199 -23.89 15.42 -20.65
CA LEU A 199 -22.59 15.06 -21.23
C LEU A 199 -21.58 16.18 -20.97
N LYS A 200 -20.48 15.83 -20.30
CA LYS A 200 -19.39 16.74 -19.98
C LYS A 200 -18.06 16.12 -20.38
N LEU A 201 -17.25 16.86 -21.10
CA LEU A 201 -15.84 16.56 -21.33
C LEU A 201 -14.99 17.37 -20.36
N ARG A 202 -13.90 16.78 -19.86
CA ARG A 202 -12.95 17.47 -19.01
C ARG A 202 -11.52 17.05 -19.33
N ALA A 203 -10.60 17.99 -19.12
CA ALA A 203 -9.17 17.74 -19.24
C ALA A 203 -8.43 18.54 -18.17
N SER A 204 -7.35 17.99 -17.64
CA SER A 204 -6.51 18.70 -16.70
C SER A 204 -5.04 18.37 -16.90
N PHE A 205 -4.22 19.35 -16.56
CA PHE A 205 -2.78 19.22 -16.43
C PHE A 205 -2.35 19.86 -15.11
N GLY A 206 -1.47 19.18 -14.38
CA GLY A 206 -0.93 19.72 -13.13
C GLY A 206 0.47 19.21 -12.83
N VAL A 207 1.23 20.05 -12.15
CA VAL A 207 2.52 19.69 -11.56
C VAL A 207 2.32 19.62 -10.05
N ILE A 208 2.64 18.48 -9.46
CA ILE A 208 2.58 18.29 -8.02
C ILE A 208 4.01 18.06 -7.53
N ASN A 209 4.41 18.83 -6.53
CA ASN A 209 5.69 18.67 -5.86
C ASN A 209 5.47 17.99 -4.51
N ALA A 210 6.38 17.08 -4.15
CA ALA A 210 6.36 16.38 -2.88
C ALA A 210 7.75 16.47 -2.22
N ASP A 211 7.75 16.68 -0.92
CA ASP A 211 8.94 16.69 -0.06
C ASP A 211 9.22 15.31 0.53
N TYR A 212 8.88 14.26 -0.22
CA TYR A 212 9.09 12.89 0.21
C TYR A 212 10.59 12.59 0.34
N LEU A 213 10.97 11.94 1.44
CA LEU A 213 12.32 11.42 1.66
C LEU A 213 12.27 9.91 1.82
N PRO A 214 13.25 9.17 1.27
CA PRO A 214 13.33 7.72 1.48
C PRO A 214 13.55 7.41 2.96
N ARG A 215 12.91 6.36 3.46
CA ARG A 215 13.10 5.87 4.83
C ARG A 215 13.95 4.61 4.79
N ASN A 216 15.10 4.64 5.42
CA ASN A 216 15.91 3.45 5.65
C ASN A 216 15.53 2.86 7.01
N GLY A 217 14.48 2.08 7.09
CA GLY A 217 14.19 1.21 8.24
C GLY A 217 14.14 1.84 9.64
N ASP A 218 14.88 2.91 9.85
CA ASP A 218 14.90 3.72 11.06
C ASP A 218 14.07 4.99 10.86
N ASP A 219 13.13 5.24 11.75
CA ASP A 219 12.23 6.42 11.70
C ASP A 219 12.95 7.76 11.94
N THR A 220 14.25 7.74 12.11
CA THR A 220 15.07 8.90 12.51
C THR A 220 15.80 9.58 11.36
N VAL A 221 15.38 9.42 10.14
CA VAL A 221 16.18 9.92 9.03
C VAL A 221 15.76 11.31 8.62
N TYR A 222 16.64 12.22 8.92
CA TYR A 222 16.57 13.59 8.49
C TYR A 222 17.86 13.99 7.81
N ASN A 223 17.71 14.96 6.92
CA ASN A 223 18.84 15.59 6.28
C ASN A 223 19.60 14.65 5.34
N TYR A 224 18.88 13.98 4.40
CA TYR A 224 19.55 13.26 3.31
C TYR A 224 20.51 14.16 2.51
N TRP A 225 20.27 15.46 2.54
CA TRP A 225 21.12 16.46 1.96
C TRP A 225 22.39 16.74 2.79
N ASP A 226 22.48 16.26 4.03
CA ASP A 226 23.65 16.46 4.90
C ASP A 226 24.50 15.18 4.97
N GLN A 227 25.74 15.35 5.35
CA GLN A 227 26.70 14.27 5.54
C GLN A 227 26.44 13.58 6.89
N ILE A 228 26.38 12.26 6.88
CA ILE A 228 26.14 11.49 8.11
C ILE A 228 27.44 10.91 8.63
N TYR A 229 27.66 11.11 9.92
CA TYR A 229 28.75 10.54 10.68
C TYR A 229 28.22 9.47 11.63
N THR A 230 28.89 8.33 11.67
CA THR A 230 28.58 7.22 12.58
C THR A 230 29.79 6.92 13.45
N THR A 231 29.53 6.62 14.73
CA THR A 231 30.57 6.17 15.65
C THR A 231 30.63 4.67 15.63
N THR A 232 31.79 4.08 15.35
CA THR A 232 31.96 2.63 15.41
C THR A 232 32.20 2.16 16.82
N GLY A 233 31.71 0.95 17.13
CA GLY A 233 32.14 0.22 18.34
C GLY A 233 33.54 -0.37 18.23
N THR A 234 34.17 -0.29 17.05
CA THR A 234 35.55 -0.77 16.84
C THR A 234 36.50 0.25 17.41
N MET A 235 37.23 -0.18 18.40
CA MET A 235 38.09 0.68 19.16
C MET A 235 39.54 0.59 18.64
N TYR A 236 40.14 1.71 18.32
CA TYR A 236 41.58 1.78 18.13
C TYR A 236 42.27 1.79 19.51
N ARG A 237 43.26 0.92 19.68
CA ARG A 237 44.03 0.79 20.90
C ARG A 237 45.44 1.31 20.60
N PHE A 238 45.81 2.35 21.27
CA PHE A 238 47.09 3.04 21.04
C PHE A 238 48.15 2.70 22.09
N ASP A 239 47.78 1.91 23.11
CA ASP A 239 48.70 1.47 24.15
C ASP A 239 48.97 -0.04 24.10
N SER A 240 50.11 -0.47 24.58
CA SER A 240 50.53 -1.87 24.65
C SER A 240 49.76 -2.69 25.69
N GLY A 241 49.00 -2.05 26.57
CA GLY A 241 48.18 -2.67 27.61
C GLY A 241 46.72 -2.91 27.21
N TYR A 242 46.32 -2.48 26.03
CA TYR A 242 44.95 -2.55 25.55
C TYR A 242 43.88 -1.90 26.45
N ASN A 243 44.30 -0.95 27.30
CA ASN A 243 43.44 -0.35 28.32
C ASN A 243 42.69 0.90 27.84
N SER A 244 43.14 1.53 26.77
CA SER A 244 42.52 2.75 26.20
C SER A 244 41.92 2.40 24.85
N ALA A 245 40.62 2.31 24.83
CA ALA A 245 39.86 1.99 23.62
C ALA A 245 39.07 3.24 23.20
N PHE A 246 39.32 3.73 22.01
CA PHE A 246 38.62 4.87 21.45
C PHE A 246 37.73 4.45 20.28
N GLY A 247 36.44 4.79 20.35
CA GLY A 247 35.55 4.67 19.20
C GLY A 247 35.98 5.64 18.12
N SER A 248 36.03 5.20 16.89
CA SER A 248 36.26 6.09 15.75
C SER A 248 34.95 6.60 15.19
N THR A 249 34.96 7.87 14.79
CA THR A 249 33.87 8.46 14.02
C THR A 249 34.29 8.46 12.54
N TYR A 250 33.43 7.99 11.67
CA TYR A 250 33.66 7.98 10.23
C TYR A 250 32.43 8.49 9.49
N ILE A 251 32.61 8.89 8.24
CA ILE A 251 31.52 9.28 7.36
C ILE A 251 30.82 8.00 6.94
N SER A 252 29.54 7.84 7.31
CA SER A 252 28.77 6.68 6.90
C SER A 252 28.09 6.88 5.55
N ARG A 253 27.70 8.11 5.22
CA ARG A 253 27.09 8.44 3.94
C ARG A 253 27.49 9.84 3.48
N LEU A 254 27.72 9.99 2.18
CA LEU A 254 27.99 11.27 1.54
C LEU A 254 26.75 12.16 1.51
N ALA A 255 26.99 13.48 1.55
CA ALA A 255 25.95 14.49 1.39
C ALA A 255 25.38 14.49 -0.03
N THR A 256 24.08 14.74 -0.16
CA THR A 256 23.42 15.02 -1.44
C THR A 256 23.54 16.49 -1.78
N THR A 257 24.17 16.84 -2.89
CA THR A 257 24.42 18.24 -3.27
C THR A 257 23.24 18.91 -3.96
N ASN A 258 22.36 18.15 -4.62
CA ASN A 258 21.29 18.64 -5.49
C ASN A 258 19.89 18.17 -5.03
N SER A 259 19.62 18.26 -3.72
CA SER A 259 18.31 17.86 -3.21
C SER A 259 17.19 18.78 -3.73
N THR A 260 16.10 18.21 -4.22
CA THR A 260 14.93 18.95 -4.69
C THR A 260 13.65 18.21 -4.35
N HIS A 261 12.52 18.88 -4.53
CA HIS A 261 11.21 18.21 -4.48
C HIS A 261 11.08 17.18 -5.61
N GLU A 262 10.51 16.05 -5.28
CA GLU A 262 9.99 15.12 -6.27
C GLU A 262 8.83 15.77 -7.03
N LYS A 263 8.76 15.61 -8.36
CA LYS A 263 7.76 16.24 -9.21
C LYS A 263 6.93 15.21 -9.97
N ALA A 264 5.61 15.36 -9.92
CA ALA A 264 4.69 14.58 -10.72
C ALA A 264 3.98 15.49 -11.74
N TYR A 265 4.22 15.25 -13.01
CA TYR A 265 3.48 15.85 -14.14
C TYR A 265 2.29 14.96 -14.43
N LYS A 266 1.08 15.47 -14.19
CA LYS A 266 -0.16 14.71 -14.32
C LYS A 266 -1.03 15.26 -15.45
N TYR A 267 -1.50 14.36 -16.30
CA TYR A 267 -2.45 14.61 -17.37
C TYR A 267 -3.66 13.73 -17.16
N ASN A 268 -4.84 14.30 -17.24
CA ASN A 268 -6.09 13.55 -17.14
C ASN A 268 -7.07 14.07 -18.18
N VAL A 269 -7.78 13.16 -18.82
CA VAL A 269 -8.92 13.45 -19.69
C VAL A 269 -10.09 12.57 -19.25
N GLY A 270 -11.30 13.13 -19.28
CA GLY A 270 -12.46 12.40 -18.79
C GLY A 270 -13.76 12.82 -19.47
N ILE A 271 -14.69 11.89 -19.42
CA ILE A 271 -16.07 12.04 -19.90
C ILE A 271 -16.99 11.67 -18.74
N ASP A 272 -17.92 12.57 -18.41
CA ASP A 272 -19.04 12.30 -17.50
C ASP A 272 -20.34 12.36 -18.29
N ALA A 273 -21.14 11.30 -18.27
CA ALA A 273 -22.38 11.22 -19.01
C ALA A 273 -23.52 10.64 -18.17
N THR A 274 -24.72 11.20 -18.33
CA THR A 274 -25.97 10.56 -17.92
C THR A 274 -26.79 10.27 -19.16
N LEU A 275 -27.09 9.00 -19.37
CA LEU A 275 -27.73 8.50 -20.58
C LEU A 275 -29.04 7.77 -20.23
N PHE A 276 -29.98 7.75 -21.17
CA PHE A 276 -31.21 6.95 -21.07
C PHE A 276 -32.02 7.15 -19.78
N LYS A 277 -31.94 8.37 -19.20
CA LYS A 277 -32.65 8.77 -17.96
C LYS A 277 -32.29 7.90 -16.76
N GLY A 278 -30.99 7.67 -16.54
CA GLY A 278 -30.57 6.94 -15.35
C GLY A 278 -29.23 6.20 -15.43
N LEU A 279 -28.63 6.04 -16.59
CA LEU A 279 -27.30 5.47 -16.74
C LEU A 279 -26.24 6.56 -16.56
N ASN A 280 -25.54 6.53 -15.45
CA ASN A 280 -24.39 7.38 -15.20
C ASN A 280 -23.13 6.64 -15.64
N LEU A 281 -22.33 7.29 -16.45
CA LEU A 281 -21.07 6.79 -16.97
C LEU A 281 -19.97 7.83 -16.74
N THR A 282 -18.88 7.39 -16.14
CA THR A 282 -17.63 8.16 -16.06
C THR A 282 -16.51 7.34 -16.69
N VAL A 283 -15.76 7.93 -17.59
CA VAL A 283 -14.57 7.33 -18.19
C VAL A 283 -13.42 8.31 -18.07
N GLU A 284 -12.31 7.85 -17.53
CA GLU A 284 -11.09 8.64 -17.38
C GLU A 284 -9.90 7.91 -17.98
N GLY A 285 -9.01 8.67 -18.60
CA GLY A 285 -7.68 8.25 -18.96
C GLY A 285 -6.65 9.20 -18.38
N TYR A 286 -5.59 8.66 -17.83
CA TYR A 286 -4.53 9.47 -17.23
C TYR A 286 -3.13 8.99 -17.61
N TYR A 287 -2.21 9.95 -17.59
CA TYR A 287 -0.78 9.71 -17.67
C TYR A 287 -0.08 10.56 -16.62
N GLN A 288 0.89 9.99 -15.94
CA GLN A 288 1.72 10.67 -14.96
C GLN A 288 3.19 10.34 -15.22
N ARG A 289 4.04 11.38 -15.26
CA ARG A 289 5.50 11.23 -15.16
C ARG A 289 5.98 11.79 -13.84
N ARG A 290 6.52 10.91 -12.99
CA ARG A 290 7.22 11.32 -11.76
C ARG A 290 8.70 11.44 -12.07
N LYS A 291 9.30 12.56 -11.66
CA LYS A 291 10.71 12.89 -11.86
C LYS A 291 11.32 13.34 -10.54
N ASP A 292 12.62 13.39 -10.54
CA ASP A 292 13.40 13.81 -9.37
C ASP A 292 13.08 12.92 -8.15
N ILE A 293 12.76 11.63 -8.38
CA ILE A 293 12.51 10.65 -7.32
C ILE A 293 13.84 10.34 -6.65
N TRP A 294 13.86 10.29 -5.32
CA TRP A 294 15.02 9.88 -4.57
C TRP A 294 15.35 8.42 -4.84
N VAL A 295 16.56 8.18 -5.32
CA VAL A 295 17.11 6.84 -5.58
C VAL A 295 18.48 6.71 -4.94
N SER A 296 18.88 5.49 -4.57
CA SER A 296 20.26 5.20 -4.16
C SER A 296 21.17 5.33 -5.37
N SER A 297 22.29 5.99 -5.20
CA SER A 297 23.33 6.10 -6.24
C SER A 297 24.47 5.09 -6.06
N GLU A 298 24.27 4.03 -5.27
CA GLU A 298 25.29 3.00 -5.00
C GLU A 298 25.92 2.42 -6.28
N GLY A 299 25.12 2.23 -7.31
CA GLY A 299 25.60 1.75 -8.60
C GLY A 299 26.56 2.69 -9.34
N GLN A 300 26.68 3.94 -8.89
CA GLN A 300 27.54 4.97 -9.49
C GLN A 300 28.84 5.20 -8.70
N TYR A 301 28.94 4.66 -7.49
CA TYR A 301 30.07 4.85 -6.60
C TYR A 301 30.79 3.52 -6.34
N SER A 302 32.12 3.57 -6.32
CA SER A 302 32.93 2.40 -5.99
C SER A 302 32.87 2.10 -4.50
N SER A 303 32.75 0.83 -4.12
CA SER A 303 32.83 0.34 -2.73
C SER A 303 34.19 0.66 -2.06
N VAL A 304 35.22 1.01 -2.83
CA VAL A 304 36.52 1.46 -2.34
C VAL A 304 36.43 2.76 -1.53
N LEU A 305 35.37 3.55 -1.70
CA LEU A 305 35.11 4.74 -0.88
C LEU A 305 34.92 4.42 0.61
N GLY A 306 34.53 3.20 0.96
CA GLY A 306 34.33 2.76 2.35
C GLY A 306 33.21 3.50 3.09
N MET A 307 32.27 4.08 2.36
CA MET A 307 31.09 4.78 2.87
C MET A 307 29.91 4.61 1.90
N ASP A 308 28.70 4.79 2.39
CA ASP A 308 27.50 4.68 1.57
C ASP A 308 27.40 5.86 0.59
N ALA A 309 26.91 5.55 -0.60
CA ALA A 309 26.65 6.55 -1.61
C ALA A 309 25.49 7.49 -1.17
N PRO A 310 25.46 8.73 -1.67
CA PRO A 310 24.35 9.64 -1.40
C PRO A 310 23.07 9.13 -2.09
N PHE A 311 21.93 9.58 -1.58
CA PHE A 311 20.70 9.53 -2.36
C PHE A 311 20.64 10.71 -3.32
N GLU A 312 20.12 10.48 -4.51
CA GLU A 312 19.99 11.53 -5.53
C GLU A 312 18.56 11.62 -6.09
N ASN A 313 18.16 12.83 -6.48
CA ASN A 313 16.89 13.09 -7.14
C ASN A 313 17.01 12.79 -8.66
N ALA A 314 17.20 11.52 -9.03
CA ALA A 314 17.44 11.11 -10.40
C ALA A 314 16.38 10.14 -10.96
N GLY A 315 15.58 9.52 -10.10
CA GLY A 315 14.60 8.52 -10.51
C GLY A 315 13.47 9.11 -11.36
N ILE A 316 13.05 8.35 -12.38
CA ILE A 316 11.92 8.67 -13.25
C ILE A 316 11.03 7.44 -13.39
N VAL A 317 9.73 7.62 -13.13
CA VAL A 317 8.70 6.59 -13.29
C VAL A 317 7.53 7.17 -14.07
N ASP A 318 7.14 6.48 -15.13
CA ASP A 318 5.92 6.76 -15.86
C ASP A 318 4.79 5.86 -15.36
N SER A 319 3.58 6.41 -15.30
CA SER A 319 2.37 5.66 -14.93
C SER A 319 1.21 6.12 -15.82
N TRP A 320 0.39 5.18 -16.25
CA TRP A 320 -0.80 5.47 -17.07
C TRP A 320 -1.90 4.47 -16.76
N GLY A 321 -3.12 4.86 -17.06
CA GLY A 321 -4.26 3.99 -16.81
C GLY A 321 -5.57 4.58 -17.29
N THR A 322 -6.62 3.79 -17.05
CA THR A 322 -8.00 4.18 -17.29
C THR A 322 -8.89 3.75 -16.15
N GLU A 323 -9.90 4.56 -15.88
CA GLU A 323 -10.92 4.30 -14.88
C GLU A 323 -12.29 4.43 -15.52
N ILE A 324 -13.18 3.48 -15.22
CA ILE A 324 -14.55 3.45 -15.74
C ILE A 324 -15.48 3.23 -14.56
N GLY A 325 -16.43 4.12 -14.39
CA GLY A 325 -17.55 3.99 -13.46
C GLY A 325 -18.86 3.94 -14.21
N LEU A 326 -19.72 3.01 -13.84
CA LEU A 326 -21.05 2.83 -14.42
C LEU A 326 -22.05 2.59 -13.29
N ASP A 327 -23.15 3.34 -13.29
CA ASP A 327 -24.27 3.13 -12.37
C ASP A 327 -25.60 3.36 -13.10
N TYR A 328 -26.51 2.42 -12.98
CA TYR A 328 -27.83 2.46 -13.60
C TYR A 328 -28.91 2.09 -12.59
N THR A 329 -29.77 3.04 -12.34
CA THR A 329 -30.95 2.82 -11.52
C THR A 329 -32.22 3.06 -12.34
N LYS A 330 -33.10 2.08 -12.39
CA LYS A 330 -34.35 2.16 -13.12
C LYS A 330 -35.50 1.55 -12.35
N GLN A 331 -36.60 2.26 -12.32
CA GLN A 331 -37.87 1.74 -11.87
C GLN A 331 -38.68 1.22 -13.05
N ILE A 332 -39.12 -0.04 -12.98
CA ILE A 332 -40.01 -0.68 -13.92
C ILE A 332 -41.22 -1.20 -13.12
N SER A 333 -42.38 -0.56 -13.30
CA SER A 333 -43.56 -0.81 -12.45
C SER A 333 -43.21 -0.61 -10.95
N ASP A 334 -43.44 -1.62 -10.12
CA ASP A 334 -43.18 -1.60 -8.67
C ASP A 334 -41.76 -2.08 -8.32
N VAL A 335 -40.94 -2.44 -9.31
CA VAL A 335 -39.57 -2.93 -9.08
C VAL A 335 -38.56 -1.85 -9.41
N VAL A 336 -37.67 -1.58 -8.47
CA VAL A 336 -36.49 -0.72 -8.66
C VAL A 336 -35.27 -1.62 -8.84
N PHE A 337 -34.61 -1.51 -9.98
CA PHE A 337 -33.34 -2.17 -10.27
C PHE A 337 -32.20 -1.19 -10.10
N ASN A 338 -31.12 -1.66 -9.50
CA ASN A 338 -29.85 -0.96 -9.43
C ASN A 338 -28.74 -1.91 -9.88
N ILE A 339 -27.95 -1.48 -10.87
CA ILE A 339 -26.78 -2.22 -11.36
C ILE A 339 -25.67 -1.21 -11.63
N GLY A 340 -24.46 -1.56 -11.20
CA GLY A 340 -23.33 -0.69 -11.46
C GLY A 340 -22.01 -1.41 -11.24
N GLY A 341 -20.91 -0.70 -11.53
CA GLY A 341 -19.59 -1.25 -11.39
C GLY A 341 -18.51 -0.20 -11.61
N ASN A 342 -17.33 -0.53 -11.14
CA ASN A 342 -16.12 0.26 -11.35
C ASN A 342 -15.04 -0.66 -11.90
N PHE A 343 -14.25 -0.13 -12.80
CA PHE A 343 -13.07 -0.75 -13.36
C PHE A 343 -11.93 0.25 -13.36
N ALA A 344 -10.76 -0.16 -12.87
CA ALA A 344 -9.54 0.62 -12.92
C ALA A 344 -8.40 -0.27 -13.40
N TRP A 345 -7.71 0.18 -14.41
CA TRP A 345 -6.47 -0.41 -14.87
C TRP A 345 -5.37 0.63 -14.81
N ASN A 346 -4.24 0.25 -14.20
CA ASN A 346 -3.07 1.10 -14.15
C ASN A 346 -1.81 0.28 -14.44
N ARG A 347 -0.83 0.95 -15.04
CA ARG A 347 0.49 0.40 -15.30
C ARG A 347 1.55 1.45 -15.06
N ASN A 348 2.72 1.02 -14.63
CA ASN A 348 3.87 1.89 -14.47
C ASN A 348 5.11 1.26 -15.10
N GLU A 349 6.12 2.09 -15.31
CA GLU A 349 7.41 1.69 -15.87
C GLU A 349 8.51 2.57 -15.29
N ILE A 350 9.59 1.95 -14.83
CA ILE A 350 10.80 2.62 -14.40
C ILE A 350 11.53 3.11 -15.64
N LYS A 351 11.70 4.43 -15.77
CA LYS A 351 12.44 5.03 -16.87
C LYS A 351 13.89 5.34 -16.53
N GLU A 352 14.14 5.62 -15.25
CA GLU A 352 15.48 5.92 -14.72
C GLU A 352 15.51 5.63 -13.22
N GLN A 353 16.57 5.01 -12.72
CA GLN A 353 16.78 4.74 -11.30
C GLN A 353 18.25 4.67 -10.87
N MET A 354 19.19 5.19 -11.69
CA MET A 354 20.64 5.10 -11.46
C MET A 354 21.12 3.64 -11.25
N GLU A 355 20.54 2.73 -12.03
CA GLU A 355 20.84 1.30 -11.92
C GLU A 355 22.30 1.02 -12.20
N GLU A 356 22.90 0.15 -11.39
CA GLU A 356 24.23 -0.38 -11.65
C GLU A 356 24.26 -1.13 -12.99
N PRO A 357 25.29 -0.92 -13.82
CA PRO A 357 25.43 -1.70 -15.06
C PRO A 357 25.39 -3.21 -14.77
N ARG A 358 24.43 -3.91 -15.35
CA ARG A 358 24.26 -5.34 -15.17
C ARG A 358 25.13 -6.11 -16.16
N LEU A 359 25.64 -7.27 -15.71
CA LEU A 359 26.41 -8.15 -16.57
C LEU A 359 25.55 -8.76 -17.69
N TYR A 360 24.27 -9.02 -17.39
CA TYR A 360 23.32 -9.63 -18.31
C TYR A 360 22.05 -8.78 -18.41
N ASP A 361 21.50 -8.66 -19.62
CA ASP A 361 20.32 -7.84 -19.91
C ASP A 361 19.05 -8.31 -19.18
N ASN A 362 18.94 -9.61 -18.89
CA ASN A 362 17.82 -10.19 -18.16
C ASN A 362 17.69 -9.68 -16.72
N LEU A 363 18.75 -9.13 -16.14
CA LEU A 363 18.78 -8.58 -14.79
C LEU A 363 18.41 -7.10 -14.74
N VAL A 364 18.29 -6.42 -15.89
CA VAL A 364 17.98 -4.99 -15.95
C VAL A 364 16.57 -4.74 -15.43
N GLN A 365 16.46 -3.84 -14.46
CA GLN A 365 15.19 -3.46 -13.85
C GLN A 365 14.55 -2.23 -14.52
N THR A 366 15.37 -1.34 -15.05
CA THR A 366 14.92 -0.19 -15.84
C THR A 366 14.16 -0.67 -17.08
N GLY A 367 13.02 -0.08 -17.37
CA GLY A 367 12.07 -0.54 -18.39
C GLY A 367 11.01 -1.52 -17.87
N ASN A 368 11.14 -2.03 -16.63
CA ASN A 368 10.16 -2.88 -15.99
C ASN A 368 9.26 -2.09 -15.02
N ARG A 369 8.28 -2.78 -14.44
CA ARG A 369 7.35 -2.19 -13.46
C ARG A 369 8.04 -1.98 -12.11
N LEU A 370 7.55 -1.02 -11.34
CA LEU A 370 7.85 -0.97 -9.91
C LEU A 370 7.39 -2.27 -9.23
N ASN A 371 8.22 -2.79 -8.34
CA ASN A 371 7.96 -4.05 -7.62
C ASN A 371 7.75 -5.26 -8.55
N GLN A 372 8.42 -5.26 -9.71
CA GLN A 372 8.48 -6.44 -10.57
C GLN A 372 9.13 -7.59 -9.82
N VAL A 373 8.54 -8.77 -9.89
CA VAL A 373 9.15 -9.98 -9.36
C VAL A 373 10.24 -10.46 -10.32
N TYR A 374 11.42 -10.68 -9.79
CA TYR A 374 12.52 -11.36 -10.49
C TYR A 374 12.69 -12.76 -9.90
N GLY A 375 12.89 -13.74 -10.76
CA GLY A 375 13.03 -15.12 -10.35
C GLY A 375 13.47 -16.02 -11.48
N LEU A 376 13.73 -17.29 -11.15
CA LEU A 376 14.19 -18.31 -12.07
C LEU A 376 13.02 -18.94 -12.83
N ILE A 377 13.26 -19.37 -14.06
CA ILE A 377 12.31 -20.19 -14.82
C ILE A 377 12.53 -21.65 -14.44
N ALA A 378 11.55 -22.28 -13.81
CA ALA A 378 11.58 -23.71 -13.56
C ALA A 378 11.12 -24.48 -14.81
N GLU A 379 11.88 -25.51 -15.19
CA GLU A 379 11.58 -26.43 -16.29
C GLU A 379 10.91 -27.73 -15.79
N GLY A 380 10.71 -27.86 -14.48
CA GLY A 380 10.15 -29.03 -13.82
C GLY A 380 11.08 -29.55 -12.73
N PHE A 381 11.11 -30.86 -12.54
CA PHE A 381 11.93 -31.53 -11.52
C PHE A 381 12.90 -32.49 -12.17
N PHE A 382 14.12 -32.63 -11.60
CA PHE A 382 15.05 -33.64 -12.00
C PHE A 382 14.45 -35.04 -11.85
N LYS A 383 14.55 -35.87 -12.91
CA LYS A 383 13.94 -37.20 -12.93
C LYS A 383 14.85 -38.22 -12.24
N ASP A 384 16.14 -38.16 -12.55
CA ASP A 384 17.16 -39.10 -12.08
C ASP A 384 18.56 -38.45 -12.14
N GLU A 385 19.58 -39.19 -11.73
CA GLU A 385 20.98 -38.74 -11.73
C GLU A 385 21.52 -38.48 -13.17
N ALA A 386 20.99 -39.17 -14.17
CA ALA A 386 21.40 -38.95 -15.57
C ALA A 386 20.87 -37.60 -16.09
N ASP A 387 19.65 -37.23 -15.71
CA ASP A 387 19.09 -35.91 -16.02
C ASP A 387 19.91 -34.80 -15.34
N ILE A 388 20.32 -35.00 -14.08
CA ILE A 388 21.18 -34.04 -13.37
C ILE A 388 22.52 -33.90 -14.09
N ALA A 389 23.19 -35.03 -14.44
CA ALA A 389 24.48 -35.02 -15.07
C ALA A 389 24.51 -34.39 -16.48
N SER A 390 23.36 -34.38 -17.17
CA SER A 390 23.21 -33.80 -18.52
C SER A 390 22.70 -32.34 -18.51
N SER A 391 22.42 -31.78 -17.34
CA SER A 391 21.88 -30.44 -17.19
C SER A 391 22.93 -29.43 -16.72
N PRO A 392 22.75 -28.13 -16.92
CA PRO A 392 23.59 -27.09 -16.34
C PRO A 392 23.72 -27.24 -14.82
N THR A 393 24.89 -26.92 -14.28
CA THR A 393 25.15 -27.03 -12.83
C THR A 393 24.35 -25.98 -12.07
N GLN A 394 23.58 -26.39 -11.06
CA GLN A 394 22.84 -25.43 -10.19
C GLN A 394 23.66 -25.13 -8.92
N ASN A 395 24.01 -23.87 -8.72
CA ASN A 395 24.94 -23.43 -7.67
C ASN A 395 24.30 -23.10 -6.32
N PHE A 396 22.98 -23.21 -6.16
CA PHE A 396 22.30 -22.84 -4.90
C PHE A 396 22.49 -23.87 -3.78
N SER A 397 22.47 -25.15 -4.13
CA SER A 397 22.80 -26.30 -3.25
C SER A 397 22.95 -27.57 -4.08
N THR A 398 23.50 -28.61 -3.49
CA THR A 398 23.53 -29.93 -4.12
C THR A 398 22.10 -30.38 -4.46
N VAL A 399 21.88 -30.77 -5.70
CA VAL A 399 20.60 -31.26 -6.21
C VAL A 399 20.56 -32.78 -6.28
N VAL A 400 19.35 -33.32 -6.10
CA VAL A 400 19.06 -34.75 -6.27
C VAL A 400 17.74 -34.91 -7.02
N PRO A 401 17.37 -36.11 -7.51
CA PRO A 401 16.09 -36.33 -8.17
C PRO A 401 14.90 -35.81 -7.38
N GLY A 402 14.00 -35.08 -8.05
CA GLY A 402 12.83 -34.40 -7.44
C GLY A 402 13.09 -32.98 -7.00
N ASP A 403 14.31 -32.47 -7.09
CA ASP A 403 14.60 -31.05 -6.92
C ASP A 403 14.24 -30.26 -8.18
N ILE A 404 14.01 -28.96 -8.03
CA ILE A 404 13.63 -28.08 -9.13
C ILE A 404 14.79 -27.92 -10.10
N LYS A 405 14.51 -28.14 -11.39
CA LYS A 405 15.41 -27.90 -12.51
C LYS A 405 15.10 -26.52 -13.10
N TYR A 406 16.11 -25.69 -13.24
CA TYR A 406 15.99 -24.34 -13.76
C TYR A 406 16.57 -24.19 -15.16
N LYS A 407 16.08 -23.21 -15.90
CA LYS A 407 16.58 -22.83 -17.21
C LYS A 407 17.83 -21.96 -17.06
N ASP A 408 18.85 -22.28 -17.81
CA ASP A 408 20.01 -21.43 -18.05
C ASP A 408 19.58 -20.31 -19.02
N VAL A 409 19.43 -19.09 -18.49
CA VAL A 409 18.89 -17.94 -19.23
C VAL A 409 20.04 -17.19 -19.92
N ASN A 410 21.18 -17.05 -19.25
CA ASN A 410 22.33 -16.31 -19.74
C ASN A 410 23.25 -17.17 -20.63
N GLY A 411 23.08 -18.51 -20.64
CA GLY A 411 23.78 -19.46 -21.49
C GLY A 411 25.23 -19.76 -21.08
N ASP A 412 25.57 -19.53 -19.79
CA ASP A 412 26.94 -19.74 -19.30
C ASP A 412 27.20 -21.16 -18.78
N GLY A 413 26.19 -22.05 -18.78
CA GLY A 413 26.26 -23.44 -18.33
C GLY A 413 26.11 -23.62 -16.81
N THR A 414 25.82 -22.55 -16.08
CA THR A 414 25.66 -22.53 -14.62
C THR A 414 24.41 -21.82 -14.22
N ILE A 415 23.60 -22.42 -13.37
CA ILE A 415 22.37 -21.76 -12.85
C ILE A 415 22.69 -21.09 -11.53
N ASP A 416 22.55 -19.77 -11.51
CA ASP A 416 22.71 -18.95 -10.30
C ASP A 416 21.80 -17.72 -10.30
N SER A 417 22.10 -16.69 -9.51
CA SER A 417 21.31 -15.45 -9.47
C SER A 417 21.33 -14.66 -10.79
N ASN A 418 22.26 -14.95 -11.70
CA ASN A 418 22.36 -14.28 -12.99
C ASN A 418 21.33 -14.80 -14.01
N ASP A 419 20.65 -15.92 -13.72
CA ASP A 419 19.56 -16.47 -14.55
C ASP A 419 18.19 -15.93 -14.18
N GLN A 420 18.09 -15.04 -13.22
CA GLN A 420 16.82 -14.42 -12.87
C GLN A 420 16.32 -13.51 -13.99
N ILE A 421 15.03 -13.56 -14.23
CA ILE A 421 14.33 -12.66 -15.16
C ILE A 421 13.10 -12.05 -14.50
N ALA A 422 12.52 -11.05 -15.14
CA ALA A 422 11.21 -10.53 -14.75
C ALA A 422 10.13 -11.60 -14.97
N ILE A 423 9.48 -12.05 -13.89
CA ILE A 423 8.40 -13.03 -13.91
C ILE A 423 7.12 -12.47 -13.31
N GLY A 424 5.97 -12.81 -13.87
CA GLY A 424 4.65 -12.44 -13.35
C GLY A 424 4.40 -10.93 -13.23
N TYR A 425 3.54 -10.60 -12.29
CA TYR A 425 3.15 -9.23 -11.96
C TYR A 425 3.70 -8.84 -10.57
N SER A 426 3.49 -7.58 -10.17
CA SER A 426 3.81 -7.13 -8.82
C SER A 426 3.11 -7.99 -7.75
N THR A 427 3.79 -8.23 -6.62
CA THR A 427 3.22 -8.85 -5.42
C THR A 427 2.70 -7.83 -4.41
N VAL A 428 2.89 -6.54 -4.67
CA VAL A 428 2.53 -5.43 -3.77
C VAL A 428 1.17 -4.85 -4.12
N ALA A 429 0.91 -4.63 -5.43
CA ALA A 429 -0.34 -4.04 -5.90
C ALA A 429 -0.75 -4.63 -7.25
N PRO A 430 -2.04 -4.95 -7.46
CA PRO A 430 -2.55 -5.38 -8.75
C PRO A 430 -2.58 -4.23 -9.77
N GLU A 431 -2.52 -4.56 -11.07
CA GLU A 431 -2.74 -3.58 -12.13
C GLU A 431 -4.22 -3.30 -12.36
N ILE A 432 -5.10 -4.26 -12.08
CA ILE A 432 -6.54 -4.17 -12.33
C ILE A 432 -7.31 -4.31 -11.02
N TYR A 433 -8.20 -3.36 -10.77
CA TYR A 433 -9.22 -3.41 -9.76
C TYR A 433 -10.59 -3.33 -10.42
N TYR A 434 -11.53 -4.16 -10.00
CA TYR A 434 -12.88 -4.09 -10.51
C TYR A 434 -13.90 -4.46 -9.44
N SER A 435 -15.08 -3.86 -9.55
CA SER A 435 -16.22 -4.20 -8.72
C SER A 435 -17.49 -4.06 -9.53
N PHE A 436 -18.50 -4.85 -9.19
CA PHE A 436 -19.84 -4.66 -9.70
C PHE A 436 -20.87 -5.02 -8.63
N HIS A 437 -21.99 -4.34 -8.72
CA HIS A 437 -23.12 -4.59 -7.83
C HIS A 437 -24.41 -4.71 -8.63
N LEU A 438 -25.33 -5.46 -8.07
CA LEU A 438 -26.67 -5.59 -8.59
C LEU A 438 -27.67 -5.60 -7.42
N GLY A 439 -28.81 -4.98 -7.63
CA GLY A 439 -29.87 -4.92 -6.65
C GLY A 439 -31.25 -4.84 -7.29
N ALA A 440 -32.23 -5.34 -6.58
CA ALA A 440 -33.63 -5.19 -6.94
C ALA A 440 -34.47 -5.00 -5.67
N GLU A 441 -35.45 -4.11 -5.75
CA GLU A 441 -36.41 -3.89 -4.66
C GLU A 441 -37.84 -3.90 -5.20
N TRP A 442 -38.70 -4.71 -4.61
CA TRP A 442 -40.11 -4.82 -4.92
C TRP A 442 -40.94 -4.65 -3.65
N ARG A 443 -41.73 -3.59 -3.58
CA ARG A 443 -42.65 -3.32 -2.45
C ARG A 443 -42.02 -3.47 -1.06
N GLY A 444 -40.75 -3.06 -0.92
CA GLY A 444 -40.00 -3.11 0.33
C GLY A 444 -39.20 -4.39 0.55
N ILE A 445 -39.42 -5.46 -0.21
CA ILE A 445 -38.51 -6.62 -0.25
C ILE A 445 -37.38 -6.29 -1.22
N GLY A 446 -36.14 -6.38 -0.76
CA GLY A 446 -35.01 -6.06 -1.60
C GLY A 446 -33.88 -7.05 -1.46
N PHE A 447 -33.15 -7.19 -2.55
CA PHE A 447 -31.93 -7.98 -2.69
C PHE A 447 -30.83 -7.07 -3.20
N SER A 448 -29.62 -7.24 -2.68
CA SER A 448 -28.41 -6.64 -3.27
C SER A 448 -27.23 -7.59 -3.15
N ALA A 449 -26.37 -7.57 -4.16
CA ALA A 449 -25.10 -8.29 -4.15
C ALA A 449 -24.00 -7.39 -4.68
N MET A 450 -22.81 -7.46 -4.06
CA MET A 450 -21.63 -6.73 -4.47
C MET A 450 -20.45 -7.68 -4.62
N PHE A 451 -19.83 -7.60 -5.77
CA PHE A 451 -18.61 -8.33 -6.10
C PHE A 451 -17.43 -7.38 -6.23
N GLN A 452 -16.27 -7.84 -5.83
CA GLN A 452 -15.01 -7.11 -5.97
C GLN A 452 -13.89 -8.08 -6.34
N GLY A 453 -13.01 -7.65 -7.22
CA GLY A 453 -11.89 -8.45 -7.63
C GLY A 453 -10.67 -7.62 -8.04
N THR A 454 -9.58 -8.34 -8.22
CA THR A 454 -8.32 -7.83 -8.75
C THR A 454 -7.81 -8.76 -9.83
N ALA A 455 -6.97 -8.22 -10.73
CA ALA A 455 -6.29 -9.04 -11.73
C ALA A 455 -4.91 -8.46 -12.05
N ASN A 456 -4.08 -9.21 -12.77
CA ASN A 456 -2.68 -8.87 -13.01
C ASN A 456 -1.94 -8.65 -11.69
N TYR A 457 -1.96 -9.65 -10.84
CA TYR A 457 -1.42 -9.65 -9.50
C TYR A 457 -0.79 -10.99 -9.19
N SER A 458 0.39 -11.02 -8.58
CA SER A 458 1.11 -12.24 -8.27
C SER A 458 1.31 -12.44 -6.78
N ALA A 459 1.50 -13.67 -6.36
CA ALA A 459 1.99 -14.06 -5.05
C ALA A 459 3.16 -15.04 -5.21
N VAL A 460 4.17 -14.92 -4.34
CA VAL A 460 5.20 -15.92 -4.21
C VAL A 460 4.84 -16.82 -3.04
N LEU A 461 4.61 -18.10 -3.30
CA LEU A 461 4.22 -19.10 -2.30
C LEU A 461 5.40 -19.47 -1.41
N ASN A 462 5.69 -18.67 -0.39
CA ASN A 462 6.84 -18.83 0.50
C ASN A 462 6.48 -18.98 1.99
N THR A 463 5.21 -19.24 2.31
CA THR A 463 4.78 -19.49 3.69
C THR A 463 5.33 -20.83 4.18
N LYS A 464 6.22 -20.79 5.18
CA LYS A 464 7.04 -21.93 5.59
C LYS A 464 6.27 -23.18 5.95
N SER A 465 5.17 -23.09 6.69
CA SER A 465 4.39 -24.27 7.07
C SER A 465 3.53 -24.86 5.96
N MET A 466 3.26 -24.12 4.88
CA MET A 466 2.38 -24.53 3.79
C MET A 466 3.14 -24.95 2.54
N PHE A 467 4.12 -24.16 2.12
CA PHE A 467 4.81 -24.30 0.85
C PHE A 467 6.31 -24.60 0.99
N TRP A 468 6.92 -24.19 2.11
CA TRP A 468 8.33 -24.49 2.42
C TRP A 468 8.42 -25.31 3.72
N PRO A 469 7.89 -26.55 3.72
CA PRO A 469 7.75 -27.35 4.93
C PRO A 469 9.08 -27.89 5.45
N LEU A 470 9.07 -28.32 6.71
CA LEU A 470 10.17 -28.96 7.44
C LEU A 470 11.42 -28.11 7.64
N ILE A 471 11.45 -26.85 7.18
CA ILE A 471 12.55 -25.92 7.43
C ILE A 471 12.37 -25.33 8.83
N ASN A 472 13.44 -25.33 9.61
CA ASN A 472 13.45 -24.81 10.98
C ASN A 472 12.34 -25.41 11.88
N ASN A 473 12.12 -26.73 11.78
CA ASN A 473 11.08 -27.46 12.52
C ASN A 473 9.64 -27.00 12.25
N THR A 474 9.36 -26.48 11.07
CA THR A 474 8.00 -26.18 10.66
C THR A 474 7.23 -27.46 10.31
N THR A 475 5.91 -27.38 10.36
CA THR A 475 5.00 -28.49 10.02
C THR A 475 4.92 -28.70 8.50
N LEU A 476 4.30 -29.80 8.10
CA LEU A 476 3.98 -30.17 6.72
C LEU A 476 2.46 -30.07 6.54
N SER A 477 2.00 -29.35 5.51
CA SER A 477 0.60 -29.33 5.13
C SER A 477 0.22 -30.58 4.32
N SER A 478 -1.03 -31.07 4.46
CA SER A 478 -1.56 -32.16 3.64
C SER A 478 -1.54 -31.79 2.16
N HIS A 479 -1.86 -30.54 1.83
CA HIS A 479 -1.82 -30.03 0.47
C HIS A 479 -0.45 -30.21 -0.20
N TYR A 480 0.64 -29.84 0.49
CA TYR A 480 1.98 -30.04 -0.03
C TYR A 480 2.29 -31.53 -0.15
N TYR A 481 2.01 -32.31 0.90
CA TYR A 481 2.29 -33.75 0.94
C TYR A 481 1.64 -34.52 -0.23
N GLU A 482 0.41 -34.19 -0.56
CA GLU A 482 -0.35 -34.84 -1.64
C GLU A 482 0.11 -34.43 -3.04
N ASN A 483 0.65 -33.21 -3.19
CA ASN A 483 1.06 -32.63 -4.47
C ASN A 483 2.57 -32.58 -4.69
N ARG A 484 3.36 -33.21 -3.80
CA ARG A 484 4.83 -33.25 -3.91
C ARG A 484 5.30 -34.25 -4.98
N TRP A 485 6.49 -34.00 -5.46
CA TRP A 485 7.20 -34.94 -6.31
C TRP A 485 7.56 -36.23 -5.55
N THR A 486 7.34 -37.40 -6.19
CA THR A 486 7.83 -38.72 -5.82
C THR A 486 8.20 -39.48 -7.09
N PRO A 487 8.95 -40.59 -7.01
CA PRO A 487 9.23 -41.40 -8.20
C PRO A 487 7.99 -41.90 -8.95
N GLU A 488 6.86 -42.02 -8.25
CA GLU A 488 5.56 -42.41 -8.82
C GLU A 488 4.74 -41.21 -9.32
N ASN A 489 5.11 -39.96 -8.96
CA ASN A 489 4.42 -38.73 -9.33
C ASN A 489 5.41 -37.71 -9.91
N LEU A 490 5.82 -37.93 -11.15
CA LEU A 490 6.81 -37.07 -11.84
C LEU A 490 6.25 -35.71 -12.26
N ASN A 491 4.93 -35.60 -12.42
CA ASN A 491 4.22 -34.35 -12.81
C ASN A 491 3.62 -33.63 -11.59
N ALA A 492 4.31 -33.67 -10.47
CA ALA A 492 3.88 -33.02 -9.24
C ALA A 492 3.82 -31.48 -9.36
N LYS A 493 3.07 -30.84 -8.48
CA LYS A 493 3.02 -29.39 -8.37
C LYS A 493 4.21 -28.84 -7.58
N TYR A 494 4.70 -29.57 -6.59
CA TYR A 494 5.77 -29.15 -5.67
C TYR A 494 6.97 -30.12 -5.72
N PRO A 495 8.18 -29.63 -5.38
CA PRO A 495 9.36 -30.48 -5.33
C PRO A 495 9.27 -31.56 -4.24
N ARG A 496 10.23 -32.46 -4.23
CA ARG A 496 10.35 -33.47 -3.17
C ARG A 496 10.45 -32.85 -1.77
N LEU A 497 10.07 -33.59 -0.77
CA LEU A 497 10.29 -33.21 0.64
C LEU A 497 11.76 -33.33 1.03
N SER A 498 12.24 -32.37 1.79
CA SER A 498 13.56 -32.41 2.41
C SER A 498 13.49 -31.83 3.82
N SER A 499 14.08 -32.53 4.78
CA SER A 499 14.31 -32.02 6.13
C SER A 499 15.62 -31.26 6.28
N GLN A 500 16.44 -31.29 5.24
CA GLN A 500 17.71 -30.57 5.17
C GLN A 500 17.55 -29.24 4.44
N SER A 501 18.51 -28.35 4.64
CA SER A 501 18.57 -27.11 3.89
C SER A 501 18.65 -27.41 2.39
N ASN A 502 17.72 -26.90 1.62
CA ASN A 502 17.65 -27.06 0.18
C ASN A 502 17.44 -25.68 -0.45
N ALA A 503 18.53 -24.92 -0.56
CA ALA A 503 18.46 -23.56 -1.10
C ALA A 503 18.02 -23.55 -2.58
N ASN A 504 18.26 -24.65 -3.33
CA ASN A 504 17.84 -24.76 -4.71
C ASN A 504 16.33 -24.68 -4.88
N ASN A 505 15.57 -25.46 -4.10
CA ASN A 505 14.12 -25.52 -4.26
C ASN A 505 13.40 -24.26 -3.76
N TYR A 506 14.05 -23.46 -2.92
CA TYR A 506 13.44 -22.29 -2.29
C TYR A 506 13.94 -20.94 -2.83
N GLN A 507 14.43 -20.96 -4.07
CA GLN A 507 14.62 -19.73 -4.85
C GLN A 507 13.27 -19.19 -5.32
N THR A 508 13.14 -17.87 -5.52
CA THR A 508 11.98 -17.32 -6.22
C THR A 508 11.97 -17.82 -7.66
N ASN A 509 10.92 -18.49 -8.05
CA ASN A 509 10.82 -19.10 -9.37
C ASN A 509 9.36 -19.27 -9.82
N THR A 510 9.15 -19.75 -11.02
CA THR A 510 7.82 -19.90 -11.62
C THR A 510 6.95 -21.00 -11.01
N ILE A 511 7.49 -21.95 -10.23
CA ILE A 511 6.68 -22.93 -9.47
C ILE A 511 6.04 -22.26 -8.26
N TRP A 512 6.76 -21.34 -7.59
CA TRP A 512 6.27 -20.64 -6.43
C TRP A 512 5.50 -19.35 -6.76
N LEU A 513 5.49 -18.94 -8.03
CA LEU A 513 4.77 -17.77 -8.49
C LEU A 513 3.34 -18.14 -8.89
N GLU A 514 2.37 -17.70 -8.13
CA GLU A 514 0.95 -17.92 -8.41
C GLU A 514 0.23 -16.62 -8.81
N ASP A 515 -0.82 -16.79 -9.61
CA ASP A 515 -1.75 -15.71 -9.93
C ASP A 515 -2.64 -15.41 -8.71
N ARG A 516 -2.44 -14.25 -8.11
CA ARG A 516 -3.18 -13.75 -6.94
C ARG A 516 -4.49 -13.05 -7.32
N SER A 517 -4.90 -13.11 -8.57
CA SER A 517 -6.18 -12.55 -9.03
C SER A 517 -7.35 -13.26 -8.36
N PHE A 518 -8.37 -12.52 -8.02
CA PHE A 518 -9.58 -13.07 -7.39
C PHE A 518 -10.84 -12.30 -7.76
N LEU A 519 -11.98 -12.94 -7.53
CA LEU A 519 -13.32 -12.35 -7.50
C LEU A 519 -14.04 -12.82 -6.23
N LYS A 520 -14.43 -11.87 -5.37
CA LYS A 520 -15.16 -12.16 -4.12
C LYS A 520 -16.58 -11.62 -4.15
N LEU A 521 -17.51 -12.42 -3.62
CA LEU A 521 -18.83 -11.92 -3.21
C LEU A 521 -18.68 -11.23 -1.86
N ARG A 522 -18.43 -9.91 -1.88
CA ARG A 522 -18.20 -9.10 -0.70
C ARG A 522 -19.40 -8.97 0.20
N ASN A 523 -20.53 -8.69 -0.41
CA ASN A 523 -21.77 -8.54 0.33
C ASN A 523 -22.91 -9.12 -0.48
N VAL A 524 -23.80 -9.84 0.20
CA VAL A 524 -25.12 -10.19 -0.31
C VAL A 524 -26.12 -9.88 0.80
N GLU A 525 -27.14 -9.11 0.49
CA GLU A 525 -28.15 -8.70 1.47
C GLU A 525 -29.54 -8.98 0.95
N LEU A 526 -30.36 -9.62 1.78
CA LEU A 526 -31.80 -9.73 1.61
C LEU A 526 -32.43 -8.90 2.72
N TYR A 527 -33.37 -8.03 2.37
CA TYR A 527 -33.97 -7.13 3.34
C TYR A 527 -35.45 -6.88 3.10
N TYR A 528 -36.12 -6.44 4.17
CA TYR A 528 -37.49 -5.94 4.14
C TYR A 528 -37.58 -4.55 4.78
N LYS A 529 -38.06 -3.58 4.01
CA LYS A 529 -38.40 -2.23 4.49
C LYS A 529 -39.87 -2.22 4.87
N PHE A 530 -40.17 -1.92 6.11
CA PHE A 530 -41.55 -1.83 6.58
C PHE A 530 -42.27 -0.63 5.94
N PRO A 531 -43.55 -0.79 5.54
CA PRO A 531 -44.30 0.27 4.90
C PRO A 531 -44.42 1.52 5.80
N LYS A 532 -44.33 2.72 5.19
CA LYS A 532 -44.43 4.00 5.91
C LYS A 532 -45.71 4.10 6.73
N ASN A 533 -46.85 3.62 6.23
CA ASN A 533 -48.13 3.63 6.94
C ASN A 533 -48.09 2.82 8.25
N LEU A 534 -47.31 1.78 8.34
CA LEU A 534 -47.12 1.00 9.56
C LEU A 534 -46.25 1.76 10.55
N MET A 535 -45.19 2.41 10.07
CA MET A 535 -44.28 3.20 10.90
C MET A 535 -44.99 4.42 11.50
N GLN A 536 -45.79 5.14 10.74
CA GLN A 536 -46.55 6.28 11.20
C GLN A 536 -47.53 5.93 12.34
N LYS A 537 -48.07 4.71 12.36
CA LYS A 537 -48.92 4.23 13.46
C LYS A 537 -48.20 4.13 14.80
N THR A 538 -46.89 3.94 14.80
CA THR A 538 -46.10 3.90 16.04
C THR A 538 -45.87 5.28 16.66
N LYS A 539 -46.10 6.38 15.94
CA LYS A 539 -45.88 7.79 16.33
C LYS A 539 -44.43 8.14 16.74
N ILE A 540 -43.53 7.18 16.68
CA ILE A 540 -42.11 7.30 17.09
C ILE A 540 -41.16 6.92 15.95
N LEU A 541 -41.52 5.88 15.18
CA LEU A 541 -40.66 5.35 14.15
C LEU A 541 -40.93 6.00 12.79
N GLY A 542 -39.92 6.62 12.20
CA GLY A 542 -39.95 7.14 10.83
C GLY A 542 -39.70 6.06 9.79
N SER A 543 -38.84 5.08 10.10
CA SER A 543 -38.51 3.95 9.19
C SER A 543 -38.02 2.73 9.95
N ALA A 544 -38.23 1.54 9.39
CA ALA A 544 -37.61 0.31 9.87
C ALA A 544 -37.23 -0.59 8.70
N LYS A 545 -36.08 -1.28 8.80
CA LYS A 545 -35.56 -2.23 7.82
C LYS A 545 -34.99 -3.43 8.57
N LEU A 546 -35.53 -4.61 8.32
CA LEU A 546 -34.95 -5.89 8.75
C LEU A 546 -34.08 -6.44 7.61
N TYR A 547 -32.89 -6.97 7.91
CA TYR A 547 -32.01 -7.51 6.90
C TYR A 547 -31.20 -8.69 7.39
N VAL A 548 -30.84 -9.54 6.45
CA VAL A 548 -29.83 -10.60 6.60
C VAL A 548 -28.75 -10.32 5.56
N ARG A 549 -27.50 -10.21 6.01
CA ARG A 549 -26.35 -9.91 5.17
C ARG A 549 -25.27 -10.97 5.34
N GLY A 550 -24.82 -11.51 4.23
CA GLY A 550 -23.61 -12.31 4.14
C GLY A 550 -22.43 -11.43 3.73
N VAL A 551 -21.28 -11.64 4.34
CA VAL A 551 -20.03 -10.93 4.05
C VAL A 551 -18.95 -11.94 3.71
N ASP A 552 -18.24 -11.71 2.60
CA ASP A 552 -17.13 -12.52 2.08
C ASP A 552 -17.49 -14.03 1.95
N LEU A 553 -18.71 -14.34 1.48
CA LEU A 553 -19.22 -15.71 1.44
C LEU A 553 -18.50 -16.58 0.41
N LEU A 554 -18.11 -16.03 -0.73
CA LEU A 554 -17.49 -16.75 -1.84
C LEU A 554 -16.22 -16.03 -2.30
N CYS A 555 -15.17 -16.79 -2.59
CA CYS A 555 -13.95 -16.36 -3.25
C CYS A 555 -13.69 -17.29 -4.43
N PHE A 556 -13.41 -16.71 -5.59
CA PHE A 556 -12.96 -17.41 -6.79
C PHE A 556 -11.54 -16.93 -7.07
N ASP A 557 -10.57 -17.78 -6.88
CA ASP A 557 -9.14 -17.48 -7.02
C ASP A 557 -8.35 -18.73 -7.47
N LYS A 558 -7.03 -18.60 -7.60
CA LYS A 558 -6.13 -19.68 -8.00
C LYS A 558 -5.20 -20.15 -6.89
N ILE A 559 -5.30 -19.56 -5.69
CA ILE A 559 -4.48 -19.94 -4.54
C ILE A 559 -5.24 -20.99 -3.72
N ASP A 560 -4.93 -22.28 -3.91
CA ASP A 560 -5.71 -23.42 -3.39
C ASP A 560 -5.92 -23.44 -1.86
N VAL A 561 -4.97 -22.94 -1.07
CA VAL A 561 -4.94 -23.18 0.38
C VAL A 561 -4.86 -21.90 1.24
N ALA A 562 -4.90 -20.74 0.62
CA ALA A 562 -4.85 -19.46 1.29
C ALA A 562 -5.79 -18.45 0.64
N ASP A 563 -6.33 -17.53 1.42
CA ASP A 563 -7.10 -16.43 0.87
C ASP A 563 -6.17 -15.44 0.16
N PRO A 564 -6.45 -15.02 -1.08
CA PRO A 564 -5.58 -14.13 -1.85
C PRO A 564 -5.34 -12.76 -1.19
N GLU A 565 -6.25 -12.28 -0.35
CA GLU A 565 -6.08 -11.00 0.35
C GLU A 565 -5.33 -11.13 1.68
N SER A 566 -5.42 -12.30 2.33
CA SER A 566 -4.75 -12.59 3.59
C SER A 566 -3.60 -13.58 3.44
N TYR A 567 -3.06 -13.73 2.24
CA TYR A 567 -1.92 -14.60 1.97
C TYR A 567 -0.76 -14.28 2.93
N GLY A 568 -0.29 -15.31 3.64
CA GLY A 568 0.76 -15.17 4.67
C GLY A 568 0.28 -14.62 6.02
N ALA A 569 -1.00 -14.26 6.18
CA ALA A 569 -1.53 -13.82 7.47
C ALA A 569 -1.70 -14.98 8.45
N THR A 570 -1.48 -14.73 9.74
CA THR A 570 -1.69 -15.71 10.81
C THR A 570 -3.17 -15.99 11.07
N ASN A 571 -4.05 -15.05 10.73
CA ASN A 571 -5.49 -15.17 10.90
C ASN A 571 -6.18 -15.14 9.54
N PRO A 572 -6.90 -16.19 9.14
CA PRO A 572 -7.66 -16.20 7.90
C PRO A 572 -8.84 -15.24 7.96
N LEU A 573 -9.27 -14.74 6.81
CA LEU A 573 -10.48 -13.96 6.69
C LEU A 573 -11.71 -14.83 6.99
N ASN A 574 -12.64 -14.28 7.77
CA ASN A 574 -13.85 -14.98 8.19
C ASN A 574 -15.03 -14.65 7.28
N LYS A 575 -15.79 -15.67 6.89
CA LYS A 575 -17.12 -15.50 6.33
C LYS A 575 -18.08 -15.15 7.46
N SER A 576 -18.94 -14.14 7.25
CA SER A 576 -19.85 -13.68 8.28
C SER A 576 -21.28 -13.61 7.78
N VAL A 577 -22.24 -13.93 8.65
CA VAL A 577 -23.66 -13.70 8.43
C VAL A 577 -24.17 -12.79 9.55
N VAL A 578 -24.78 -11.69 9.16
CA VAL A 578 -25.27 -10.66 10.06
C VAL A 578 -26.79 -10.53 9.89
N VAL A 579 -27.53 -10.62 10.99
CA VAL A 579 -28.95 -10.28 11.04
C VAL A 579 -29.10 -8.97 11.79
N GLY A 580 -29.80 -8.00 11.21
CA GLY A 580 -29.89 -6.67 11.80
C GLY A 580 -31.23 -6.00 11.56
N LEU A 581 -31.58 -5.11 12.49
CA LEU A 581 -32.74 -4.22 12.41
C LEU A 581 -32.23 -2.77 12.43
N LYS A 582 -32.50 -2.03 11.35
CA LYS A 582 -32.20 -0.59 11.26
C LYS A 582 -33.48 0.19 11.50
N ILE A 583 -33.46 1.08 12.48
CA ILE A 583 -34.60 1.91 12.87
C ILE A 583 -34.21 3.38 12.70
N GLY A 584 -35.10 4.17 12.12
CA GLY A 584 -35.00 5.63 12.07
C GLY A 584 -36.20 6.26 12.74
N PHE A 585 -35.95 7.30 13.51
CA PHE A 585 -36.96 8.06 14.28
C PHE A 585 -37.35 9.34 13.56
#